data_8f28e38d8a1787940ad08f5a82c6de69
#
_entry.id   8f28e38d8a1787940ad08f5a82c6de69
#
_cell.length_a   1.000
_cell.length_b   1.000
_cell.length_c   1.000
_cell.angle_alpha   90.00
_cell.angle_beta   90.00
_cell.angle_gamma   90.00
#
_symmetry.space_group_name_H-M   'P 1'
#
loop_
_entity.id
_entity.type
_entity.pdbx_description
1 polymer ?
#
loop_
_entity_poly.entity_id
_entity_poly.type
_entity_poly.pdbx_seq_one_letter_code
_entity_poly.pdbx_strand_id
1 'polypeptide(L)' 'MIENRRQLENTKIKLRELEDLFASKAQQASSDHVRALTLRSLKKRINQLKEEIARFESHVNSAAANS' A
#
# COMPACT_ATOMS: atom_id res chain seq x y z
N MET A 1 9.79 -4.28 -5.82
CA MET A 1 10.78 -3.76 -4.85
C MET A 1 11.12 -2.31 -5.18
N ILE A 2 11.15 -1.46 -4.18
CA ILE A 2 11.47 -0.03 -4.38
C ILE A 2 12.99 0.13 -4.39
N GLU A 3 13.51 0.70 -5.48
CA GLU A 3 14.96 0.85 -5.65
C GLU A 3 15.42 2.30 -5.62
N ASN A 4 14.53 3.25 -5.87
CA ASN A 4 14.88 4.66 -5.88
C ASN A 4 13.70 5.50 -5.44
N ARG A 5 13.97 6.81 -5.26
CA ARG A 5 12.95 7.74 -4.76
C ARG A 5 11.76 7.88 -5.70
N ARG A 6 12.01 7.82 -7.00
CA ARG A 6 10.94 7.91 -7.99
C ARG A 6 9.97 6.73 -7.87
N GLN A 7 10.52 5.52 -7.69
CA GLN A 7 9.70 4.34 -7.46
C GLN A 7 8.94 4.45 -6.14
N LEU A 8 9.56 5.04 -5.12
CA LEU A 8 8.89 5.28 -3.85
C LEU A 8 7.67 6.18 -4.04
N GLU A 9 7.82 7.26 -4.79
CA GLU A 9 6.72 8.18 -5.08
C GLU A 9 5.59 7.45 -5.79
N ASN A 10 5.92 6.68 -6.83
CA ASN A 10 4.93 5.92 -7.59
C ASN A 10 4.22 4.89 -6.70
N THR A 11 4.97 4.25 -5.81
CA THR A 11 4.40 3.27 -4.88
C THR A 11 3.43 3.94 -3.90
N LYS A 12 3.78 5.13 -3.42
CA LYS A 12 2.89 5.88 -2.52
C LYS A 12 1.60 6.29 -3.23
N ILE A 13 1.69 6.70 -4.48
CA ILE A 13 0.51 7.04 -5.28
C ILE A 13 -0.37 5.81 -5.45
N LYS A 14 0.25 4.69 -5.79
CA LYS A 14 -0.47 3.42 -5.97
C LYS A 14 -1.15 2.99 -4.67
N LEU A 15 -0.46 3.13 -3.56
CA LEU A 15 -1.02 2.80 -2.24
C LEU A 15 -2.25 3.66 -1.97
N ARG A 16 -2.17 4.95 -2.23
CA ARG A 16 -3.30 5.85 -2.02
C ARG A 16 -4.50 5.47 -2.88
N GLU A 17 -4.25 5.13 -4.14
CA GLU A 17 -5.30 4.69 -5.04
C GLU A 17 -5.99 3.42 -4.51
N LEU A 18 -5.20 2.48 -3.99
CA LEU A 18 -5.74 1.25 -3.43
C LEU A 18 -6.53 1.51 -2.16
N GLU A 19 -6.06 2.43 -1.32
CA GLU A 19 -6.79 2.79 -0.11
C GLU A 19 -8.12 3.47 -0.43
N ASP A 20 -8.13 4.35 -1.42
CA ASP A 20 -9.35 4.98 -1.90
C ASP A 20 -10.32 3.94 -2.45
N LEU A 21 -9.81 3.00 -3.22
CA LEU A 21 -10.63 1.92 -3.78
C LEU A 21 -11.18 1.03 -2.66
N PHE A 22 -10.38 0.74 -1.65
CA PHE A 22 -10.81 -0.04 -0.50
C PHE A 22 -11.98 0.64 0.20
N ALA A 23 -11.85 1.93 0.48
CA ALA A 23 -12.91 2.69 1.13
C ALA A 23 -14.18 2.72 0.28
N SER A 24 -14.03 2.90 -1.03
CA SER A 24 -15.15 2.89 -1.95
C SER A 24 -15.87 1.55 -1.97
N LYS A 25 -15.11 0.46 -2.06
CA LYS A 25 -15.68 -0.89 -2.08
C LYS A 25 -16.35 -1.24 -0.75
N ALA A 26 -15.78 -0.77 0.35
CA ALA A 26 -16.36 -1.04 1.67
C ALA A 26 -17.73 -0.38 1.84
N GLN A 27 -17.99 0.70 1.12
CA GLN A 27 -19.27 1.42 1.18
C GLN A 27 -20.29 0.90 0.17
N GLN A 28 -19.87 0.09 -0.78
CA GLN A 28 -20.79 -0.40 -1.80
C GLN A 28 -21.72 -1.47 -1.24
N ALA A 29 -23.00 -1.37 -1.61
CA ALA A 29 -23.99 -2.38 -1.27
C ALA A 29 -23.86 -3.53 -2.26
N SER A 30 -23.11 -4.54 -1.90
CA SER A 30 -22.94 -5.75 -2.70
C SER A 30 -23.08 -6.98 -1.81
N SER A 31 -23.05 -8.15 -2.43
CA SER A 31 -23.07 -9.40 -1.67
C SER A 31 -21.96 -9.38 -0.63
N ASP A 32 -22.29 -9.72 0.62
CA ASP A 32 -21.34 -9.71 1.72
C ASP A 32 -20.14 -10.60 1.41
N HIS A 33 -20.38 -11.74 0.80
CA HIS A 33 -19.31 -12.67 0.46
C HIS A 33 -18.34 -12.09 -0.57
N VAL A 34 -18.88 -11.53 -1.65
CA VAL A 34 -18.06 -10.94 -2.71
C VAL A 34 -17.29 -9.72 -2.18
N ARG A 35 -17.98 -8.88 -1.40
CA ARG A 35 -17.36 -7.71 -0.80
C ARG A 35 -16.21 -8.11 0.12
N ALA A 36 -16.42 -9.13 0.95
CA ALA A 36 -15.40 -9.58 1.88
C ALA A 36 -14.15 -10.08 1.14
N LEU A 37 -14.33 -10.83 0.06
CA LEU A 37 -13.20 -11.33 -0.73
C LEU A 37 -12.44 -10.17 -1.38
N THR A 38 -13.16 -9.21 -1.94
CA THR A 38 -12.54 -8.07 -2.59
C THR A 38 -11.77 -7.22 -1.58
N LEU A 39 -12.37 -6.94 -0.43
CA LEU A 39 -11.71 -6.14 0.61
C LEU A 39 -10.48 -6.83 1.16
N ARG A 40 -10.55 -8.14 1.34
CA ARG A 40 -9.42 -8.92 1.82
C ARG A 40 -8.25 -8.85 0.85
N SER A 41 -8.53 -8.98 -0.44
CA SER A 41 -7.52 -8.91 -1.49
C SER A 41 -6.88 -7.52 -1.53
N LEU A 42 -7.70 -6.47 -1.48
CA LEU A 42 -7.21 -5.09 -1.47
C LEU A 42 -6.37 -4.80 -0.24
N LYS A 43 -6.82 -5.26 0.92
CA LYS A 43 -6.09 -5.04 2.17
C LYS A 43 -4.72 -5.70 2.13
N LYS A 44 -4.65 -6.91 1.59
CA LYS A 44 -3.38 -7.62 1.44
C LYS A 44 -2.41 -6.83 0.59
N ARG A 45 -2.90 -6.30 -0.52
CA ARG A 45 -2.08 -5.49 -1.42
C ARG A 45 -1.63 -4.19 -0.77
N ILE A 46 -2.55 -3.53 -0.08
CA ILE A 46 -2.25 -2.30 0.65
C ILE A 46 -1.14 -2.54 1.67
N ASN A 47 -1.26 -3.60 2.46
CA ASN A 47 -0.27 -3.94 3.47
C ASN A 47 1.08 -4.24 2.85
N GLN A 48 1.09 -4.93 1.70
CA GLN A 48 2.31 -5.24 0.98
C GLN A 48 3.04 -3.96 0.54
N LEU A 49 2.30 -3.00 -0.02
CA LEU A 49 2.89 -1.74 -0.44
C LEU A 49 3.37 -0.91 0.74
N LYS A 50 2.62 -0.89 1.83
CA LYS A 50 3.04 -0.21 3.06
C LYS A 50 4.33 -0.79 3.60
N GLU A 51 4.47 -2.10 3.55
CA GLU A 51 5.67 -2.78 4.01
C GLU A 51 6.87 -2.43 3.13
N GLU A 52 6.68 -2.41 1.82
CA GLU A 52 7.75 -2.03 0.90
C GLU A 52 8.21 -0.60 1.13
N ILE A 53 7.28 0.32 1.33
CA ILE A 53 7.60 1.72 1.62
C ILE A 53 8.36 1.83 2.93
N ALA A 54 7.89 1.14 3.98
CA ALA A 54 8.52 1.17 5.29
C ALA A 54 9.95 0.62 5.22
N ARG A 55 10.16 -0.44 4.47
CA ARG A 55 11.50 -1.02 4.31
C ARG A 55 12.44 -0.06 3.60
N PHE A 56 11.96 0.57 2.54
CA PHE A 56 12.79 1.53 1.81
C PHE A 56 13.13 2.72 2.69
N GLU A 57 12.16 3.31 3.37
CA GLU A 57 12.39 4.47 4.22
C GLU A 57 13.29 4.12 5.40
N SER A 58 13.12 2.95 5.98
CA SER A 58 13.96 2.49 7.07
C SER A 58 15.41 2.30 6.61
N HIS A 59 15.59 1.74 5.42
CA HIS A 59 16.92 1.55 4.86
C HIS A 59 17.62 2.89 4.61
N VAL A 60 16.92 3.84 4.03
CA VAL A 60 17.47 5.17 3.74
C VAL A 60 17.79 5.90 5.05
N ASN A 61 16.87 5.86 6.00
CA ASN A 61 17.06 6.51 7.30
C ASN A 61 18.21 5.89 8.07
N SER A 62 18.34 4.57 8.01
CA SER A 62 19.42 3.87 8.69
C SER A 62 20.78 4.26 8.09
N ALA A 63 20.86 4.36 6.77
CA ALA A 63 22.08 4.79 6.10
C ALA A 63 22.42 6.24 6.47
N ALA A 64 21.42 7.11 6.55
CA ALA A 64 21.61 8.51 6.93
C ALA A 64 22.04 8.62 8.39
N ALA A 65 21.48 7.80 9.27
CA ALA A 65 21.80 7.82 10.69
C ALA A 65 23.24 7.36 10.96
N ASN A 66 23.78 6.53 10.09
CA ASN A 66 25.13 5.99 10.24
C ASN A 66 26.21 6.86 9.61
N SER A 67 25.84 7.91 8.92
CA SER A 67 26.79 8.80 8.26
C SER A 67 27.29 9.92 9.13
#